data_00fea2d5ef2c1b501e18a737e18f0d63
#
_entry.id   00fea2d5ef2c1b501e18a737e18f0d63
#
_cell.length_a   1.000
_cell.length_b   1.000
_cell.length_c   1.000
_cell.angle_alpha   90.00
_cell.angle_beta   90.00
_cell.angle_gamma   90.00
#
_symmetry.space_group_name_H-M   'P 1'
#
loop_
_entity.id
_entity.type
_entity.pdbx_description
1 polymer ?
#
loop_
_entity_poly.entity_id
_entity_poly.type
_entity_poly.pdbx_seq_one_letter_code
_entity_poly.pdbx_strand_id
1 'polypeptide(L)'
;QAGGGVAVVGPETGEVDVADERDPLRLDQQHGVTGGVTGHVFVKILPGQPYPRLVVVDPETVTVSLVPDDAQQILSYQIAYTSKDPKTRKPIGIRQVIERDGMRWRITDQIGELDNLNWRTIGETVWPYDFSPIVDCQNLPAPGEFWGQSDLEDDVIEIIRAINFIASNTARIIRFHAHPKTWGRGFTAKDLRIGVDETIILPGDNAELRNLEMQSDLASSLRYLDMLRQALHEISRVPEVATGNLDRAGSLSGVALKILYQPLLEKTNTKRLLYGDMLIELNRRLLAIGGFGDALRTQLHWQEVLPQDPMQERQAALIDMQLGVSQDTLLQRLGYDPDLERQKREVNSAQLGEQILSAFDRGQ
;
A
#
# COMPACT_ATOMS: atom_id res chain seq x y z
N GLN A 1 -1.04 6.83 3.35
CA GLN A 1 -2.32 6.76 2.61
C GLN A 1 -2.26 7.81 1.50
N ALA A 2 -1.82 7.42 0.32
CA ALA A 2 -1.80 8.32 -0.84
C ALA A 2 -3.04 7.98 -1.69
N GLY A 3 -4.15 8.65 -1.42
CA GLY A 3 -5.32 8.65 -2.29
C GLY A 3 -4.98 9.41 -3.57
N GLY A 4 -4.96 8.73 -4.71
CA GLY A 4 -4.90 9.37 -6.02
C GLY A 4 -6.31 9.72 -6.49
N GLY A 5 -6.56 10.99 -6.81
CA GLY A 5 -7.80 11.39 -7.49
C GLY A 5 -7.67 11.13 -8.99
N VAL A 6 -8.74 10.63 -9.61
CA VAL A 6 -8.81 10.44 -11.06
C VAL A 6 -9.71 11.53 -11.64
N ALA A 7 -9.16 12.39 -12.51
CA ALA A 7 -9.93 13.36 -13.25
C ALA A 7 -10.03 12.94 -14.74
N VAL A 8 -11.22 13.03 -15.31
CA VAL A 8 -11.47 12.76 -16.74
C VAL A 8 -11.66 14.09 -17.44
N VAL A 9 -10.78 14.44 -18.37
CA VAL A 9 -10.83 15.70 -19.12
C VAL A 9 -11.38 15.44 -20.52
N GLY A 10 -12.52 16.05 -20.86
CA GLY A 10 -13.12 16.02 -22.20
C GLY A 10 -12.75 17.28 -23.01
N PRO A 11 -12.94 17.27 -24.34
CA PRO A 11 -12.56 18.38 -25.22
C PRO A 11 -13.44 19.64 -25.09
N GLU A 12 -14.56 19.58 -24.37
CA GLU A 12 -15.41 20.75 -24.04
C GLU A 12 -15.89 20.62 -22.59
N THR A 13 -15.24 21.40 -21.73
CA THR A 13 -15.69 21.89 -20.43
C THR A 13 -16.74 21.04 -19.71
N GLY A 14 -16.28 20.05 -19.02
CA GLY A 14 -17.06 19.34 -18.02
C GLY A 14 -16.18 18.35 -17.31
N GLU A 15 -15.68 18.70 -16.13
CA GLU A 15 -15.21 17.69 -15.20
C GLU A 15 -16.38 16.75 -14.88
N VAL A 16 -16.30 15.54 -15.38
CA VAL A 16 -17.19 14.48 -14.94
C VAL A 16 -16.51 13.83 -13.76
N ASP A 17 -16.95 14.22 -12.57
CA ASP A 17 -16.56 13.53 -11.35
C ASP A 17 -17.21 12.14 -11.37
N VAL A 18 -16.44 11.12 -11.75
CA VAL A 18 -16.86 9.71 -11.67
C VAL A 18 -16.58 9.23 -10.24
N ALA A 19 -17.13 9.92 -9.27
CA ALA A 19 -17.20 9.44 -7.91
C ALA A 19 -18.39 8.47 -7.80
N ASP A 20 -18.10 7.17 -7.88
CA ASP A 20 -19.05 6.16 -7.40
C ASP A 20 -19.19 6.34 -5.87
N GLU A 21 -20.40 6.44 -5.35
CA GLU A 21 -20.73 6.48 -3.91
C GLU A 21 -20.22 5.26 -3.12
N ARG A 22 -19.59 4.30 -3.76
CA ARG A 22 -18.93 3.13 -3.17
C ARG A 22 -17.42 3.31 -3.16
N ASP A 23 -16.98 4.20 -2.27
CA ASP A 23 -15.61 4.36 -1.78
C ASP A 23 -14.48 3.89 -2.76
N PRO A 24 -14.11 4.72 -3.77
CA PRO A 24 -13.05 4.40 -4.70
C PRO A 24 -11.70 4.17 -3.98
N LEU A 25 -11.53 4.70 -2.76
CA LEU A 25 -10.38 4.49 -1.90
C LEU A 25 -10.19 3.02 -1.49
N ARG A 26 -11.25 2.20 -1.48
CA ARG A 26 -11.14 0.78 -1.18
C ARG A 26 -10.46 -0.02 -2.29
N LEU A 27 -10.72 0.30 -3.53
CA LEU A 27 -10.08 -0.37 -4.67
C LEU A 27 -8.58 -0.04 -4.72
N ASP A 28 -8.22 1.22 -4.60
CA ASP A 28 -6.82 1.66 -4.61
C ASP A 28 -6.01 1.05 -3.47
N GLN A 29 -6.60 0.96 -2.27
CA GLN A 29 -5.97 0.30 -1.12
C GLN A 29 -5.82 -1.21 -1.34
N GLN A 30 -6.83 -1.89 -1.89
CA GLN A 30 -6.76 -3.33 -2.15
C GLN A 30 -5.70 -3.67 -3.20
N HIS A 31 -5.60 -2.89 -4.27
CA HIS A 31 -4.57 -3.06 -5.30
C HIS A 31 -3.17 -2.94 -4.70
N GLY A 32 -2.93 -1.86 -3.94
CA GLY A 32 -1.62 -1.59 -3.33
C GLY A 32 -1.21 -2.65 -2.32
N VAL A 33 -2.14 -3.13 -1.48
CA VAL A 33 -1.88 -4.18 -0.50
C VAL A 33 -1.64 -5.53 -1.20
N THR A 34 -2.52 -5.92 -2.14
CA THR A 34 -2.36 -7.17 -2.88
C THR A 34 -1.04 -7.20 -3.63
N GLY A 35 -0.74 -6.17 -4.44
CA GLY A 35 0.53 -6.11 -5.16
C GLY A 35 1.75 -6.09 -4.25
N GLY A 36 1.68 -5.38 -3.12
CA GLY A 36 2.74 -5.35 -2.12
C GLY A 36 3.06 -6.72 -1.52
N VAL A 37 2.05 -7.57 -1.34
CA VAL A 37 2.20 -8.93 -0.79
C VAL A 37 2.60 -9.94 -1.86
N THR A 38 1.90 -9.94 -3.00
CA THR A 38 2.04 -10.99 -4.02
C THR A 38 2.98 -10.64 -5.17
N GLY A 39 3.38 -9.35 -5.28
CA GLY A 39 4.24 -8.87 -6.36
C GLY A 39 3.51 -8.52 -7.66
N HIS A 40 2.24 -8.88 -7.81
CA HIS A 40 1.45 -8.63 -9.02
C HIS A 40 -0.01 -8.30 -8.68
N VAL A 41 -0.69 -7.58 -9.55
CA VAL A 41 -2.10 -7.20 -9.37
C VAL A 41 -2.89 -7.55 -10.63
N PHE A 42 -4.06 -8.14 -10.44
CA PHE A 42 -5.03 -8.40 -11.51
C PHE A 42 -6.37 -7.76 -11.15
N VAL A 43 -6.87 -6.93 -12.05
CA VAL A 43 -8.18 -6.29 -11.95
C VAL A 43 -9.06 -6.80 -13.06
N LYS A 44 -10.15 -7.46 -12.69
CA LYS A 44 -11.12 -7.99 -13.63
C LYS A 44 -12.33 -7.07 -13.73
N ILE A 45 -12.69 -6.74 -14.96
CA ILE A 45 -13.88 -5.96 -15.30
C ILE A 45 -15.05 -6.94 -15.49
N LEU A 46 -16.09 -6.81 -14.67
CA LEU A 46 -17.34 -7.56 -14.81
C LEU A 46 -18.41 -6.66 -15.41
N PRO A 47 -19.08 -7.09 -16.49
CA PRO A 47 -20.23 -6.36 -17.01
C PRO A 47 -21.30 -6.19 -15.93
N GLY A 48 -21.92 -5.04 -15.89
CA GLY A 48 -22.99 -4.74 -14.93
C GLY A 48 -23.82 -3.54 -15.38
N GLN A 49 -25.03 -3.42 -14.85
CA GLN A 49 -25.86 -2.25 -15.06
C GLN A 49 -26.16 -1.61 -13.69
N PRO A 50 -26.12 -0.29 -13.56
CA PRO A 50 -25.85 0.70 -14.61
C PRO A 50 -24.37 0.80 -15.01
N TYR A 51 -23.43 0.28 -14.18
CA TYR A 51 -21.98 0.39 -14.41
C TYR A 51 -21.27 -0.96 -14.29
N PRO A 52 -20.15 -1.16 -15.01
CA PRO A 52 -19.31 -2.34 -14.85
C PRO A 52 -18.72 -2.36 -13.41
N ARG A 53 -18.53 -3.55 -12.88
CA ARG A 53 -17.92 -3.76 -11.56
C ARG A 53 -16.48 -4.21 -11.70
N LEU A 54 -15.59 -3.65 -10.91
CA LEU A 54 -14.20 -4.04 -10.81
C LEU A 54 -14.00 -5.03 -9.67
N VAL A 55 -13.22 -6.07 -9.92
CA VAL A 55 -12.89 -7.10 -8.93
C VAL A 55 -11.38 -7.32 -8.95
N VAL A 56 -10.74 -7.13 -7.81
CA VAL A 56 -9.34 -7.55 -7.61
C VAL A 56 -9.31 -9.05 -7.51
N VAL A 57 -8.56 -9.69 -8.40
CA VAL A 57 -8.37 -11.14 -8.40
C VAL A 57 -7.13 -11.48 -7.60
N ASP A 58 -7.24 -12.51 -6.76
CA ASP A 58 -6.09 -12.99 -6.00
C ASP A 58 -5.04 -13.58 -6.96
N PRO A 59 -3.83 -13.00 -7.04
CA PRO A 59 -2.79 -13.46 -7.96
C PRO A 59 -2.38 -14.92 -7.75
N GLU A 60 -2.51 -15.47 -6.54
CA GLU A 60 -2.23 -16.88 -6.26
C GLU A 60 -3.18 -17.83 -7.00
N THR A 61 -4.35 -17.34 -7.39
CA THR A 61 -5.35 -18.11 -8.15
C THR A 61 -5.18 -17.99 -9.66
N VAL A 62 -4.28 -17.10 -10.13
CA VAL A 62 -4.13 -16.76 -11.55
C VAL A 62 -2.92 -17.48 -12.15
N THR A 63 -3.14 -18.13 -13.28
CA THR A 63 -2.08 -18.64 -14.16
C THR A 63 -2.17 -17.92 -15.50
N VAL A 64 -1.04 -17.43 -16.01
CA VAL A 64 -0.98 -16.68 -17.27
C VAL A 64 -0.19 -17.47 -18.30
N SER A 65 -0.71 -17.56 -19.52
CA SER A 65 0.03 -18.10 -20.67
C SER A 65 0.43 -16.95 -21.59
N LEU A 66 1.72 -16.89 -21.89
CA LEU A 66 2.34 -15.83 -22.69
C LEU A 66 2.70 -16.34 -24.08
N VAL A 67 2.91 -15.43 -25.02
CA VAL A 67 3.50 -15.77 -26.31
C VAL A 67 4.98 -16.15 -26.08
N PRO A 68 5.46 -17.26 -26.66
CA PRO A 68 6.82 -17.77 -26.39
C PRO A 68 7.96 -16.76 -26.59
N ASP A 69 7.79 -15.85 -27.55
CA ASP A 69 8.82 -14.87 -27.91
C ASP A 69 8.52 -13.45 -27.38
N ASP A 70 7.42 -13.28 -26.65
CA ASP A 70 6.98 -11.97 -26.15
C ASP A 70 6.32 -12.12 -24.75
N ALA A 71 7.09 -11.86 -23.71
CA ALA A 71 6.61 -11.91 -22.33
C ALA A 71 5.57 -10.84 -21.97
N GLN A 72 5.34 -9.86 -22.86
CA GLN A 72 4.32 -8.82 -22.66
C GLN A 72 2.99 -9.19 -23.33
N GLN A 73 2.98 -10.16 -24.25
CA GLN A 73 1.77 -10.55 -24.92
C GLN A 73 1.11 -11.77 -24.29
N ILE A 74 -0.06 -11.53 -23.70
CA ILE A 74 -0.82 -12.54 -22.98
C ILE A 74 -1.75 -13.27 -23.95
N LEU A 75 -1.67 -14.61 -23.95
CA LEU A 75 -2.55 -15.50 -24.70
C LEU A 75 -3.79 -15.88 -23.89
N SER A 76 -3.62 -16.19 -22.62
CA SER A 76 -4.73 -16.56 -21.77
C SER A 76 -4.45 -16.29 -20.29
N TYR A 77 -5.54 -16.03 -19.56
CA TYR A 77 -5.58 -16.06 -18.09
C TYR A 77 -6.42 -17.26 -17.65
N GLN A 78 -5.96 -17.98 -16.67
CA GLN A 78 -6.71 -19.02 -15.99
C GLN A 78 -6.83 -18.65 -14.52
N ILE A 79 -8.06 -18.47 -14.04
CA ILE A 79 -8.37 -18.20 -12.62
C ILE A 79 -8.95 -19.47 -12.05
N ALA A 80 -8.28 -20.10 -11.07
CA ALA A 80 -8.71 -21.34 -10.47
C ALA A 80 -8.70 -21.24 -8.94
N TYR A 81 -9.81 -21.60 -8.31
CA TYR A 81 -9.96 -21.57 -6.85
C TYR A 81 -10.94 -22.63 -6.37
N THR A 82 -10.85 -22.91 -5.08
CA THR A 82 -11.76 -23.84 -4.40
C THR A 82 -12.95 -23.10 -3.82
N SER A 83 -14.14 -23.60 -4.04
CA SER A 83 -15.38 -23.13 -3.44
C SER A 83 -16.18 -24.28 -2.83
N LYS A 84 -17.28 -23.99 -2.14
CA LYS A 84 -18.21 -25.00 -1.64
C LYS A 84 -19.45 -25.01 -2.53
N ASP A 85 -19.85 -26.20 -2.97
CA ASP A 85 -21.11 -26.38 -3.68
C ASP A 85 -22.27 -25.89 -2.79
N PRO A 86 -23.10 -24.96 -3.28
CA PRO A 86 -24.21 -24.42 -2.50
C PRO A 86 -25.21 -25.48 -2.00
N LYS A 87 -25.36 -26.59 -2.75
CA LYS A 87 -26.34 -27.66 -2.45
C LYS A 87 -25.75 -28.76 -1.57
N THR A 88 -24.54 -29.23 -1.90
CA THR A 88 -23.94 -30.40 -1.23
C THR A 88 -22.94 -30.00 -0.15
N ARG A 89 -22.54 -28.72 -0.10
CA ARG A 89 -21.49 -28.17 0.77
C ARG A 89 -20.12 -28.86 0.62
N LYS A 90 -19.95 -29.72 -0.37
CA LYS A 90 -18.66 -30.33 -0.69
C LYS A 90 -17.75 -29.33 -1.38
N PRO A 91 -16.41 -29.43 -1.20
CA PRO A 91 -15.47 -28.60 -1.93
C PRO A 91 -15.55 -28.92 -3.43
N ILE A 92 -15.63 -27.88 -4.24
CA ILE A 92 -15.60 -27.95 -5.71
C ILE A 92 -14.53 -27.01 -6.23
N GLY A 93 -13.84 -27.45 -7.28
CA GLY A 93 -12.95 -26.60 -8.06
C GLY A 93 -13.76 -25.73 -9.02
N ILE A 94 -13.48 -24.45 -9.04
CA ILE A 94 -13.98 -23.49 -10.03
C ILE A 94 -12.80 -23.02 -10.83
N ARG A 95 -12.91 -23.06 -12.17
CA ARG A 95 -11.91 -22.57 -13.09
C ARG A 95 -12.57 -21.69 -14.14
N GLN A 96 -12.00 -20.53 -14.37
CA GLN A 96 -12.37 -19.66 -15.46
C GLN A 96 -11.17 -19.48 -16.37
N VAL A 97 -11.31 -19.80 -17.64
CA VAL A 97 -10.31 -19.62 -18.68
C VAL A 97 -10.74 -18.43 -19.55
N ILE A 98 -9.88 -17.44 -19.68
CA ILE A 98 -10.08 -16.26 -20.51
C ILE A 98 -8.99 -16.28 -21.56
N GLU A 99 -9.31 -16.66 -22.77
CA GLU A 99 -8.34 -16.87 -23.84
C GLU A 99 -8.61 -15.96 -25.05
N ARG A 100 -7.56 -15.60 -25.74
CA ARG A 100 -7.65 -14.82 -26.95
C ARG A 100 -8.11 -15.72 -28.12
N ASP A 101 -9.22 -15.35 -28.75
CA ASP A 101 -9.78 -16.01 -29.93
C ASP A 101 -9.84 -15.00 -31.10
N GLY A 102 -8.77 -14.95 -31.88
CA GLY A 102 -8.58 -13.95 -32.93
C GLY A 102 -8.49 -12.52 -32.38
N MET A 103 -9.49 -11.68 -32.74
CA MET A 103 -9.60 -10.29 -32.27
C MET A 103 -10.46 -10.13 -31.02
N ARG A 104 -10.98 -11.23 -30.47
CA ARG A 104 -11.88 -11.22 -29.31
C ARG A 104 -11.33 -12.10 -28.20
N TRP A 105 -11.98 -12.05 -27.05
CA TRP A 105 -11.67 -12.90 -25.90
C TRP A 105 -12.84 -13.84 -25.60
N ARG A 106 -12.52 -15.10 -25.33
CA ARG A 106 -13.47 -16.10 -24.92
C ARG A 106 -13.32 -16.37 -23.43
N ILE A 107 -14.42 -16.39 -22.71
CA ILE A 107 -14.48 -16.67 -21.30
C ILE A 107 -15.19 -18.01 -21.13
N THR A 108 -14.50 -19.01 -20.60
CA THR A 108 -15.03 -20.36 -20.37
C THR A 108 -15.05 -20.65 -18.87
N ASP A 109 -16.25 -20.85 -18.33
CA ASP A 109 -16.46 -21.21 -16.92
C ASP A 109 -16.54 -22.72 -16.78
N GLN A 110 -15.79 -23.28 -15.84
CA GLN A 110 -15.67 -24.71 -15.63
C GLN A 110 -15.76 -25.06 -14.15
N ILE A 111 -16.34 -26.22 -13.89
CA ILE A 111 -16.41 -26.84 -12.55
C ILE A 111 -15.74 -28.21 -12.61
N GLY A 112 -14.97 -28.54 -11.59
CA GLY A 112 -14.32 -29.84 -11.46
C GLY A 112 -14.25 -30.29 -10.00
N GLU A 113 -13.97 -31.57 -9.82
CA GLU A 113 -13.56 -32.09 -8.52
C GLU A 113 -12.06 -31.86 -8.34
N LEU A 114 -11.65 -31.46 -7.14
CA LEU A 114 -10.24 -31.13 -6.86
C LEU A 114 -9.27 -32.29 -7.09
N ASP A 115 -9.75 -33.51 -6.89
CA ASP A 115 -8.94 -34.73 -6.99
C ASP A 115 -8.90 -35.30 -8.43
N ASN A 116 -9.79 -34.84 -9.30
CA ASN A 116 -9.90 -35.28 -10.67
C ASN A 116 -9.74 -34.08 -11.63
N LEU A 117 -8.76 -34.16 -12.53
CA LEU A 117 -8.51 -33.15 -13.58
C LEU A 117 -9.66 -33.01 -14.62
N ASN A 118 -10.82 -33.63 -14.34
CA ASN A 118 -11.99 -33.60 -15.22
C ASN A 118 -12.78 -32.30 -15.01
N TRP A 119 -12.46 -31.29 -15.79
CA TRP A 119 -13.17 -30.03 -15.81
C TRP A 119 -14.39 -30.11 -16.76
N ARG A 120 -15.57 -29.80 -16.23
CA ARG A 120 -16.80 -29.70 -17.01
C ARG A 120 -17.09 -28.22 -17.27
N THR A 121 -17.24 -27.86 -18.54
CA THR A 121 -17.70 -26.53 -18.93
C THR A 121 -19.16 -26.33 -18.54
N ILE A 122 -19.44 -25.21 -17.87
CA ILE A 122 -20.78 -24.82 -17.41
C ILE A 122 -21.29 -23.57 -18.11
N GLY A 123 -20.38 -22.77 -18.68
CA GLY A 123 -20.70 -21.55 -19.40
C GLY A 123 -19.58 -21.17 -20.37
N GLU A 124 -19.99 -20.54 -21.46
CA GLU A 124 -19.06 -19.94 -22.41
C GLU A 124 -19.63 -18.61 -22.85
N THR A 125 -18.80 -17.56 -22.82
CA THR A 125 -19.20 -16.20 -23.18
C THR A 125 -18.12 -15.58 -24.04
N VAL A 126 -18.52 -14.95 -25.13
CA VAL A 126 -17.61 -14.16 -25.97
C VAL A 126 -17.58 -12.73 -25.43
N TRP A 127 -16.40 -12.25 -25.05
CA TRP A 127 -16.19 -10.88 -24.66
C TRP A 127 -16.23 -9.97 -25.90
N PRO A 128 -17.10 -8.95 -25.95
CA PRO A 128 -17.40 -8.25 -27.19
C PRO A 128 -16.31 -7.24 -27.63
N TYR A 129 -15.32 -7.00 -26.76
CA TYR A 129 -14.26 -6.01 -27.00
C TYR A 129 -12.97 -6.70 -27.46
N ASP A 130 -12.08 -5.94 -28.12
CA ASP A 130 -10.76 -6.37 -28.59
C ASP A 130 -9.70 -6.47 -27.49
N PHE A 131 -9.98 -5.94 -26.32
CA PHE A 131 -9.13 -6.02 -25.14
C PHE A 131 -9.63 -7.07 -24.13
N SER A 132 -8.71 -7.59 -23.31
CA SER A 132 -9.03 -8.53 -22.21
C SER A 132 -9.95 -7.89 -21.15
N PRO A 133 -10.85 -8.67 -20.50
CA PRO A 133 -11.55 -8.20 -19.31
C PRO A 133 -10.65 -8.08 -18.08
N ILE A 134 -9.37 -8.43 -18.18
CA ILE A 134 -8.40 -8.31 -17.08
C ILE A 134 -7.35 -7.27 -17.45
N VAL A 135 -7.05 -6.39 -16.51
CA VAL A 135 -5.90 -5.47 -16.53
C VAL A 135 -5.00 -5.87 -15.39
N ASP A 136 -3.71 -5.93 -15.64
CA ASP A 136 -2.72 -6.36 -14.65
C ASP A 136 -1.50 -5.44 -14.64
N CYS A 137 -0.76 -5.47 -13.55
CA CYS A 137 0.54 -4.82 -13.45
C CYS A 137 1.45 -5.47 -12.40
N GLN A 138 2.74 -5.32 -12.60
CA GLN A 138 3.75 -5.65 -11.60
C GLN A 138 3.72 -4.64 -10.45
N ASN A 139 3.96 -5.10 -9.22
CA ASN A 139 4.14 -4.21 -8.06
C ASN A 139 5.52 -3.52 -8.10
N LEU A 140 6.56 -4.30 -8.29
CA LEU A 140 7.91 -3.82 -8.59
C LEU A 140 8.41 -4.60 -9.82
N PRO A 141 9.19 -3.93 -10.71
CA PRO A 141 9.56 -4.55 -11.98
C PRO A 141 10.59 -5.65 -11.77
N ALA A 142 10.36 -6.80 -12.40
CA ALA A 142 11.33 -7.88 -12.55
C ALA A 142 11.73 -7.95 -14.02
N PRO A 143 12.98 -7.59 -14.38
CA PRO A 143 13.41 -7.54 -15.78
C PRO A 143 13.30 -8.90 -16.45
N GLY A 144 12.60 -8.95 -17.59
CA GLY A 144 12.43 -10.16 -18.38
C GLY A 144 11.39 -11.16 -17.86
N GLU A 145 10.71 -10.84 -16.77
CA GLU A 145 9.65 -11.67 -16.19
C GLU A 145 8.29 -11.01 -16.29
N PHE A 146 7.24 -11.81 -16.40
CA PHE A 146 5.87 -11.35 -16.36
C PHE A 146 5.45 -10.98 -14.92
N TRP A 147 5.85 -11.79 -13.94
CA TRP A 147 5.53 -11.58 -12.54
C TRP A 147 6.44 -10.51 -11.93
N GLY A 148 5.85 -9.57 -11.21
CA GLY A 148 6.60 -8.57 -10.47
C GLY A 148 7.08 -9.06 -9.12
N GLN A 149 7.90 -8.23 -8.44
CA GLN A 149 8.44 -8.52 -7.12
C GLN A 149 7.52 -8.01 -6.01
N SER A 150 7.43 -8.78 -4.95
CA SER A 150 6.76 -8.41 -3.70
C SER A 150 7.56 -7.36 -2.91
N ASP A 151 6.89 -6.62 -2.05
CA ASP A 151 7.57 -5.82 -1.01
C ASP A 151 8.07 -6.70 0.14
N LEU A 152 7.51 -7.89 0.26
CA LEU A 152 7.82 -8.89 1.29
C LEU A 152 8.63 -10.04 0.67
N GLU A 153 9.81 -9.71 0.16
CA GLU A 153 10.75 -10.71 -0.35
C GLU A 153 11.28 -11.61 0.79
N ASP A 154 11.86 -12.73 0.41
CA ASP A 154 12.36 -13.73 1.37
C ASP A 154 13.32 -13.13 2.40
N ASP A 155 14.17 -12.19 1.99
CA ASP A 155 15.11 -11.49 2.88
C ASP A 155 14.40 -10.71 3.98
N VAL A 156 13.31 -10.01 3.63
CA VAL A 156 12.48 -9.26 4.57
C VAL A 156 11.80 -10.22 5.56
N ILE A 157 11.27 -11.33 5.06
CA ILE A 157 10.60 -12.36 5.86
C ILE A 157 11.58 -13.00 6.84
N GLU A 158 12.78 -13.37 6.38
CA GLU A 158 13.81 -13.98 7.23
C GLU A 158 14.33 -13.03 8.32
N ILE A 159 14.50 -11.76 8.01
CA ILE A 159 14.87 -10.75 9.02
C ILE A 159 13.76 -10.59 10.07
N ILE A 160 12.50 -10.55 9.65
CA ILE A 160 11.36 -10.45 10.60
C ILE A 160 11.30 -11.71 11.49
N ARG A 161 11.53 -12.90 10.94
CA ARG A 161 11.63 -14.15 11.71
C ARG A 161 12.76 -14.10 12.73
N ALA A 162 13.94 -13.63 12.31
CA ALA A 162 15.08 -13.45 13.21
C ALA A 162 14.81 -12.45 14.33
N ILE A 163 14.19 -11.30 14.03
CA ILE A 163 13.76 -10.29 15.02
C ILE A 163 12.82 -10.91 16.04
N ASN A 164 11.78 -11.63 15.60
CA ASN A 164 10.80 -12.27 16.47
C ASN A 164 11.45 -13.34 17.37
N PHE A 165 12.36 -14.13 16.81
CA PHE A 165 13.09 -15.15 17.55
C PHE A 165 13.98 -14.53 18.63
N ILE A 166 14.79 -13.54 18.30
CA ILE A 166 15.66 -12.85 19.27
C ILE A 166 14.85 -12.12 20.33
N ALA A 167 13.78 -11.40 19.94
CA ALA A 167 12.90 -10.72 20.90
C ALA A 167 12.27 -11.70 21.89
N SER A 168 11.80 -12.86 21.43
CA SER A 168 11.23 -13.92 22.26
C SER A 168 12.25 -14.52 23.24
N ASN A 169 13.48 -14.77 22.75
CA ASN A 169 14.57 -15.27 23.61
C ASN A 169 15.01 -14.23 24.62
N THR A 170 15.13 -12.97 24.24
CA THR A 170 15.46 -11.85 25.13
C THR A 170 14.40 -11.71 26.23
N ALA A 171 13.11 -11.78 25.88
CA ALA A 171 12.03 -11.76 26.86
C ALA A 171 12.10 -12.93 27.84
N ARG A 172 12.52 -14.11 27.39
CA ARG A 172 12.75 -15.29 28.27
C ARG A 172 13.92 -15.07 29.20
N ILE A 173 15.04 -14.54 28.70
CA ILE A 173 16.21 -14.21 29.50
C ILE A 173 15.84 -13.18 30.58
N ILE A 174 15.14 -12.10 30.22
CA ILE A 174 14.68 -11.07 31.18
C ILE A 174 13.81 -11.69 32.28
N ARG A 175 12.88 -12.59 31.90
CA ARG A 175 12.02 -13.28 32.88
C ARG A 175 12.83 -14.12 33.87
N PHE A 176 13.87 -14.82 33.42
CA PHE A 176 14.75 -15.60 34.32
C PHE A 176 15.60 -14.69 35.21
N HIS A 177 16.05 -13.54 34.68
CA HIS A 177 16.78 -12.57 35.50
C HIS A 177 15.89 -11.90 36.55
N ALA A 178 14.63 -11.61 36.21
CA ALA A 178 13.66 -11.01 37.14
C ALA A 178 13.22 -11.98 38.26
N HIS A 179 13.26 -13.29 37.97
CA HIS A 179 12.88 -14.33 38.93
C HIS A 179 13.97 -15.41 38.97
N PRO A 180 15.15 -15.13 39.57
CA PRO A 180 16.24 -16.07 39.64
C PRO A 180 15.84 -17.28 40.48
N LYS A 181 16.18 -18.48 40.01
CA LYS A 181 16.00 -19.70 40.80
C LYS A 181 17.07 -19.74 41.88
N THR A 182 16.65 -19.86 43.11
CA THR A 182 17.55 -20.05 44.25
C THR A 182 17.85 -21.53 44.39
N TRP A 183 19.09 -21.87 44.56
CA TRP A 183 19.52 -23.21 44.92
C TRP A 183 20.31 -23.18 46.23
N GLY A 184 20.26 -24.25 46.97
CA GLY A 184 20.98 -24.34 48.22
C GLY A 184 21.47 -25.75 48.52
N ARG A 185 22.53 -25.85 49.33
CA ARG A 185 23.07 -27.11 49.83
C ARG A 185 23.36 -26.99 51.31
N GLY A 186 23.41 -28.15 52.02
CA GLY A 186 23.79 -28.23 53.42
C GLY A 186 22.65 -27.93 54.42
N PHE A 187 21.39 -27.83 53.96
CA PHE A 187 20.22 -27.62 54.82
C PHE A 187 18.97 -28.27 54.17
N THR A 188 17.93 -28.43 55.02
CA THR A 188 16.64 -28.96 54.54
C THR A 188 15.67 -27.83 54.30
N ALA A 189 14.77 -27.95 53.32
CA ALA A 189 13.79 -26.91 52.96
C ALA A 189 12.89 -26.48 54.12
N LYS A 190 12.76 -27.31 55.17
CA LYS A 190 12.01 -27.00 56.41
C LYS A 190 12.72 -25.98 57.32
N ASP A 191 14.01 -25.79 57.13
CA ASP A 191 14.84 -24.89 57.91
C ASP A 191 14.87 -23.48 57.35
N LEU A 192 14.31 -23.29 56.17
CA LEU A 192 14.26 -22.01 55.49
C LEU A 192 12.92 -21.31 55.77
N ARG A 193 12.97 -20.22 56.52
CA ARG A 193 11.86 -19.26 56.64
C ARG A 193 12.14 -18.12 55.65
N ILE A 194 11.28 -17.96 54.67
CA ILE A 194 11.39 -16.90 53.65
C ILE A 194 10.24 -15.93 53.88
N GLY A 195 10.50 -14.81 54.57
CA GLY A 195 9.62 -13.67 54.68
C GLY A 195 10.20 -12.45 53.95
N VAL A 196 9.38 -11.47 53.61
CA VAL A 196 9.81 -10.27 52.85
C VAL A 196 10.83 -9.45 53.67
N ASP A 197 10.81 -9.53 55.01
CA ASP A 197 11.69 -8.79 55.95
C ASP A 197 12.54 -9.71 56.81
N GLU A 198 12.64 -11.01 56.54
CA GLU A 198 13.38 -11.95 57.35
C GLU A 198 14.80 -12.17 56.81
N THR A 199 15.78 -12.07 57.71
CA THR A 199 17.16 -12.45 57.44
C THR A 199 17.28 -13.97 57.37
N ILE A 200 17.75 -14.50 56.25
CA ILE A 200 17.97 -15.93 56.05
C ILE A 200 19.25 -16.34 56.79
N ILE A 201 19.10 -17.10 57.86
CA ILE A 201 20.23 -17.68 58.64
C ILE A 201 20.38 -19.13 58.20
N LEU A 202 21.58 -19.48 57.70
CA LEU A 202 21.89 -20.84 57.26
C LEU A 202 22.42 -21.67 58.41
N PRO A 203 21.95 -22.92 58.62
CA PRO A 203 22.18 -23.70 59.82
C PRO A 203 23.52 -24.46 59.85
N GLY A 204 24.60 -23.95 59.32
CA GLY A 204 25.91 -24.60 59.38
C GLY A 204 26.98 -24.00 58.53
N ASP A 205 28.24 -24.20 58.83
CA ASP A 205 29.41 -23.61 58.18
C ASP A 205 29.54 -24.03 56.69
N ASN A 206 28.94 -25.14 56.31
CA ASN A 206 28.94 -25.63 54.92
C ASN A 206 27.61 -25.42 54.18
N ALA A 207 26.66 -24.70 54.77
CA ALA A 207 25.39 -24.38 54.14
C ALA A 207 25.55 -23.19 53.18
N GLU A 208 25.07 -23.33 51.97
CA GLU A 208 25.19 -22.34 50.93
C GLU A 208 23.83 -22.14 50.26
N LEU A 209 23.45 -20.89 50.10
CA LEU A 209 22.25 -20.46 49.35
C LEU A 209 22.68 -19.44 48.34
N ARG A 210 22.44 -19.71 47.08
CA ARG A 210 22.77 -18.78 45.97
C ARG A 210 21.63 -18.70 44.97
N ASN A 211 21.51 -17.58 44.35
CA ASN A 211 20.68 -17.44 43.17
C ASN A 211 21.41 -18.03 41.95
N LEU A 212 20.68 -18.73 41.10
CA LEU A 212 21.21 -19.19 39.82
C LEU A 212 21.19 -17.98 38.85
N GLU A 213 22.32 -17.29 38.81
CA GLU A 213 22.49 -16.17 37.88
C GLU A 213 22.84 -16.68 36.48
N MET A 214 22.07 -16.29 35.51
CA MET A 214 22.44 -16.50 34.11
C MET A 214 23.43 -15.40 33.70
N GLN A 215 24.67 -15.77 33.41
CA GLN A 215 25.71 -14.83 32.92
C GLN A 215 25.56 -14.58 31.41
N SER A 216 24.33 -14.50 30.87
CA SER A 216 24.11 -14.20 29.46
C SER A 216 24.20 -12.68 29.23
N ASP A 217 25.01 -12.30 28.21
CA ASP A 217 25.14 -10.91 27.83
C ASP A 217 23.88 -10.43 27.07
N LEU A 218 22.99 -9.81 27.82
CA LEU A 218 21.76 -9.22 27.28
C LEU A 218 22.09 -8.07 26.29
N ALA A 219 23.20 -7.36 26.51
CA ALA A 219 23.60 -6.25 25.68
C ALA A 219 23.95 -6.69 24.26
N SER A 220 24.59 -7.86 24.09
CA SER A 220 24.86 -8.44 22.76
C SER A 220 23.58 -8.78 22.01
N SER A 221 22.59 -9.35 22.72
CA SER A 221 21.29 -9.68 22.12
C SER A 221 20.54 -8.43 21.67
N LEU A 222 20.57 -7.37 22.47
CA LEU A 222 19.92 -6.09 22.12
C LEU A 222 20.61 -5.41 20.93
N ARG A 223 21.96 -5.39 20.89
CA ARG A 223 22.70 -4.84 19.73
C ARG A 223 22.42 -5.62 18.47
N TYR A 224 22.33 -6.94 18.54
CA TYR A 224 21.98 -7.76 17.38
C TYR A 224 20.54 -7.49 16.91
N LEU A 225 19.60 -7.29 17.83
CA LEU A 225 18.23 -6.89 17.51
C LEU A 225 18.19 -5.54 16.80
N ASP A 226 18.97 -4.56 17.25
CA ASP A 226 19.04 -3.24 16.62
C ASP A 226 19.68 -3.32 15.22
N MET A 227 20.71 -4.15 15.05
CA MET A 227 21.30 -4.41 13.73
C MET A 227 20.28 -5.03 12.74
N LEU A 228 19.49 -6.00 13.20
CA LEU A 228 18.43 -6.61 12.38
C LEU A 228 17.33 -5.60 12.00
N ARG A 229 16.95 -4.72 12.93
CA ARG A 229 15.99 -3.64 12.64
C ARG A 229 16.53 -2.68 11.59
N GLN A 230 17.80 -2.29 11.73
CA GLN A 230 18.44 -1.43 10.74
C GLN A 230 18.49 -2.11 9.36
N ALA A 231 18.88 -3.37 9.29
CA ALA A 231 18.88 -4.15 8.05
C ALA A 231 17.47 -4.23 7.43
N LEU A 232 16.41 -4.41 8.26
CA LEU A 232 15.04 -4.40 7.78
C LEU A 232 14.67 -3.08 7.10
N HIS A 233 15.04 -1.94 7.71
CA HIS A 233 14.78 -0.61 7.13
C HIS A 233 15.57 -0.39 5.82
N GLU A 234 16.80 -0.85 5.74
CA GLU A 234 17.65 -0.74 4.55
C GLU A 234 17.10 -1.58 3.39
N ILE A 235 16.78 -2.87 3.62
CA ILE A 235 16.28 -3.79 2.58
C ILE A 235 14.87 -3.40 2.13
N SER A 236 13.96 -3.10 3.07
CA SER A 236 12.59 -2.69 2.74
C SER A 236 12.51 -1.32 2.06
N ARG A 237 13.57 -0.51 2.14
CA ARG A 237 13.63 0.90 1.71
C ARG A 237 12.62 1.80 2.45
N VAL A 238 12.17 1.38 3.63
CA VAL A 238 11.28 2.15 4.51
C VAL A 238 12.11 2.72 5.65
N PRO A 239 12.41 4.02 5.67
CA PRO A 239 13.26 4.62 6.71
C PRO A 239 12.57 4.57 8.08
N GLU A 240 13.34 4.43 9.15
CA GLU A 240 12.86 4.36 10.53
C GLU A 240 11.99 5.58 10.90
N VAL A 241 12.31 6.76 10.36
CA VAL A 241 11.53 7.98 10.55
C VAL A 241 10.10 7.87 10.02
N ALA A 242 9.88 7.06 8.96
CA ALA A 242 8.55 6.82 8.41
C ALA A 242 7.65 6.01 9.35
N THR A 243 8.22 5.30 10.32
CA THR A 243 7.47 4.56 11.35
C THR A 243 7.09 5.41 12.57
N GLY A 244 7.41 6.72 12.55
CA GLY A 244 7.08 7.66 13.63
C GLY A 244 8.15 7.77 14.73
N ASN A 245 9.29 7.10 14.57
CA ASN A 245 10.41 7.26 15.50
C ASN A 245 11.19 8.53 15.19
N LEU A 246 10.79 9.62 15.85
CA LEU A 246 11.36 10.96 15.66
C LEU A 246 12.58 11.23 16.55
N ASP A 247 12.98 10.33 17.43
CA ASP A 247 14.09 10.56 18.37
C ASP A 247 15.42 10.88 17.65
N ARG A 248 15.61 10.33 16.45
CA ARG A 248 16.74 10.63 15.57
C ARG A 248 16.50 11.79 14.61
N ALA A 249 15.26 12.24 14.46
CA ALA A 249 14.84 13.27 13.49
C ALA A 249 14.63 14.65 14.14
N GLY A 250 14.62 14.77 15.46
CA GLY A 250 14.17 15.94 16.22
C GLY A 250 14.89 17.28 15.95
N SER A 251 15.95 17.29 15.12
CA SER A 251 16.65 18.50 14.70
C SER A 251 16.99 18.53 13.20
N LEU A 252 16.39 17.63 12.40
CA LEU A 252 16.71 17.55 10.98
C LEU A 252 16.02 18.67 10.18
N SER A 253 16.74 19.29 9.27
CA SER A 253 16.16 20.21 8.31
C SER A 253 15.22 19.46 7.32
N GLY A 254 14.26 20.16 6.71
CA GLY A 254 13.40 19.56 5.69
C GLY A 254 14.17 18.91 4.54
N VAL A 255 15.35 19.43 4.19
CA VAL A 255 16.24 18.85 3.17
C VAL A 255 16.84 17.52 3.66
N ALA A 256 17.31 17.46 4.90
CA ALA A 256 17.84 16.22 5.47
C ALA A 256 16.76 15.14 5.57
N LEU A 257 15.53 15.52 5.91
CA LEU A 257 14.39 14.63 5.92
C LEU A 257 14.10 14.06 4.51
N LYS A 258 14.09 14.90 3.48
CA LYS A 258 13.92 14.44 2.09
C LYS A 258 14.98 13.43 1.66
N ILE A 259 16.24 13.62 2.06
CA ILE A 259 17.34 12.68 1.77
C ILE A 259 17.08 11.33 2.44
N LEU A 260 16.63 11.31 3.70
CA LEU A 260 16.30 10.06 4.42
C LEU A 260 15.12 9.29 3.77
N TYR A 261 14.17 10.01 3.20
CA TYR A 261 13.03 9.40 2.51
C TYR A 261 13.32 9.02 1.06
N GLN A 262 14.49 9.37 0.51
CA GLN A 262 14.81 9.15 -0.90
C GLN A 262 14.59 7.69 -1.35
N PRO A 263 15.06 6.65 -0.63
CA PRO A 263 14.84 5.26 -1.06
C PRO A 263 13.35 4.88 -1.14
N LEU A 264 12.54 5.38 -0.20
CA LEU A 264 11.09 5.18 -0.19
C LEU A 264 10.41 5.93 -1.34
N LEU A 265 10.83 7.16 -1.62
CA LEU A 265 10.31 7.97 -2.72
C LEU A 265 10.60 7.34 -4.07
N GLU A 266 11.81 6.83 -4.30
CA GLU A 266 12.19 6.12 -5.53
C GLU A 266 11.34 4.86 -5.72
N LYS A 267 11.18 4.04 -4.68
CA LYS A 267 10.31 2.87 -4.69
C LYS A 267 8.85 3.26 -5.01
N THR A 268 8.35 4.31 -4.37
CA THR A 268 7.00 4.83 -4.59
C THR A 268 6.81 5.34 -6.02
N ASN A 269 7.79 6.07 -6.57
CA ASN A 269 7.73 6.57 -7.94
C ASN A 269 7.73 5.42 -8.97
N THR A 270 8.53 4.38 -8.75
CA THR A 270 8.50 3.18 -9.60
C THR A 270 7.11 2.54 -9.59
N LYS A 271 6.51 2.39 -8.41
CA LYS A 271 5.13 1.88 -8.29
C LYS A 271 4.12 2.80 -8.97
N ARG A 272 4.23 4.11 -8.80
CA ARG A 272 3.34 5.09 -9.45
C ARG A 272 3.35 5.00 -10.97
N LEU A 273 4.49 4.68 -11.58
CA LEU A 273 4.56 4.44 -13.02
C LEU A 273 3.75 3.18 -13.40
N LEU A 274 4.03 2.04 -12.77
CA LEU A 274 3.39 0.76 -13.11
C LEU A 274 1.88 0.77 -12.82
N TYR A 275 1.50 1.19 -11.62
CA TYR A 275 0.08 1.31 -11.25
C TYR A 275 -0.63 2.42 -12.03
N GLY A 276 0.09 3.49 -12.37
CA GLY A 276 -0.44 4.57 -13.19
C GLY A 276 -0.83 4.09 -14.58
N ASP A 277 0.04 3.35 -15.24
CA ASP A 277 -0.23 2.77 -16.55
C ASP A 277 -1.42 1.78 -16.48
N MET A 278 -1.48 0.94 -15.44
CA MET A 278 -2.61 0.05 -15.20
C MET A 278 -3.93 0.82 -15.02
N LEU A 279 -3.95 1.87 -14.22
CA LEU A 279 -5.15 2.66 -13.96
C LEU A 279 -5.62 3.43 -15.22
N ILE A 280 -4.69 3.98 -15.99
CA ILE A 280 -5.00 4.63 -17.28
C ILE A 280 -5.62 3.62 -18.25
N GLU A 281 -5.02 2.42 -18.36
CA GLU A 281 -5.54 1.37 -19.22
C GLU A 281 -6.91 0.86 -18.75
N LEU A 282 -7.08 0.70 -17.43
CA LEU A 282 -8.36 0.33 -16.81
C LEU A 282 -9.45 1.34 -17.17
N ASN A 283 -9.16 2.63 -16.98
CA ASN A 283 -10.08 3.71 -17.31
C ASN A 283 -10.41 3.75 -18.82
N ARG A 284 -9.42 3.57 -19.68
CA ARG A 284 -9.62 3.47 -21.13
C ARG A 284 -10.63 2.36 -21.46
N ARG A 285 -10.47 1.17 -20.87
CA ARG A 285 -11.40 0.04 -21.07
C ARG A 285 -12.79 0.33 -20.52
N LEU A 286 -12.89 0.96 -19.37
CA LEU A 286 -14.18 1.36 -18.79
C LEU A 286 -14.91 2.39 -19.65
N LEU A 287 -14.20 3.38 -20.17
CA LEU A 287 -14.76 4.37 -21.09
C LEU A 287 -15.23 3.73 -22.42
N ALA A 288 -14.46 2.79 -22.96
CA ALA A 288 -14.87 2.02 -24.13
C ALA A 288 -16.14 1.19 -23.87
N ILE A 289 -16.25 0.53 -22.71
CA ILE A 289 -17.44 -0.22 -22.29
C ILE A 289 -18.64 0.72 -22.10
N GLY A 290 -18.41 1.93 -21.57
CA GLY A 290 -19.44 2.98 -21.43
C GLY A 290 -19.87 3.64 -22.73
N GLY A 291 -19.24 3.31 -23.87
CA GLY A 291 -19.58 3.86 -25.18
C GLY A 291 -18.99 5.25 -25.45
N PHE A 292 -18.05 5.74 -24.63
CA PHE A 292 -17.41 7.04 -24.82
C PHE A 292 -16.27 7.02 -25.86
N GLY A 293 -15.79 5.82 -26.24
CA GLY A 293 -14.71 5.64 -27.21
C GLY A 293 -13.38 6.25 -26.75
N ASP A 294 -12.50 6.58 -27.73
CA ASP A 294 -11.17 7.15 -27.48
C ASP A 294 -11.17 8.69 -27.31
N ALA A 295 -12.36 9.32 -27.27
CA ALA A 295 -12.49 10.78 -27.19
C ALA A 295 -12.06 11.34 -25.82
N LEU A 296 -12.15 10.52 -24.77
CA LEU A 296 -11.80 10.90 -23.41
C LEU A 296 -10.47 10.28 -23.01
N ARG A 297 -9.62 11.09 -22.38
CA ARG A 297 -8.34 10.65 -21.82
C ARG A 297 -8.35 10.90 -20.31
N THR A 298 -7.82 9.94 -19.56
CA THR A 298 -7.66 10.05 -18.11
C THR A 298 -6.28 10.58 -17.78
N GLN A 299 -6.21 11.54 -16.86
CA GLN A 299 -4.96 12.02 -16.28
C GLN A 299 -4.97 11.68 -14.78
N LEU A 300 -3.86 11.12 -14.31
CA LEU A 300 -3.69 10.76 -12.90
C LEU A 300 -2.90 11.85 -12.17
N HIS A 301 -3.41 12.27 -11.04
CA HIS A 301 -2.74 13.18 -10.14
C HIS A 301 -2.40 12.47 -8.84
N TRP A 302 -1.11 12.24 -8.58
CA TRP A 302 -0.63 11.64 -7.36
C TRP A 302 -0.37 12.71 -6.31
N GLN A 303 -0.88 12.49 -5.11
CA GLN A 303 -0.55 13.35 -3.98
C GLN A 303 0.93 13.20 -3.60
N GLU A 304 1.54 14.28 -3.10
CA GLU A 304 2.89 14.23 -2.57
C GLU A 304 2.97 13.30 -1.34
N VAL A 305 4.01 12.46 -1.30
CA VAL A 305 4.21 11.49 -0.21
C VAL A 305 4.64 12.19 1.08
N LEU A 306 5.47 13.22 0.94
CA LEU A 306 5.95 13.99 2.08
C LEU A 306 5.06 15.22 2.28
N PRO A 307 4.64 15.48 3.53
CA PRO A 307 3.94 16.71 3.82
C PRO A 307 4.87 17.89 3.46
N GLN A 308 4.36 18.78 2.62
CA GLN A 308 5.05 20.04 2.33
C GLN A 308 4.71 21.03 3.43
N ASP A 309 5.69 21.88 3.79
CA ASP A 309 5.41 23.00 4.67
C ASP A 309 4.62 24.06 3.88
N PRO A 310 3.35 24.32 4.22
CA PRO A 310 2.53 25.29 3.48
C PRO A 310 3.12 26.69 3.46
N MET A 311 3.96 27.05 4.43
CA MET A 311 4.63 28.34 4.47
C MET A 311 5.77 28.41 3.45
N GLN A 312 6.58 27.36 3.33
CA GLN A 312 7.63 27.30 2.32
C GLN A 312 7.06 27.31 0.90
N GLU A 313 5.95 26.59 0.69
CA GLU A 313 5.28 26.54 -0.61
C GLU A 313 4.71 27.90 -1.02
N ARG A 314 4.08 28.64 -0.08
CA ARG A 314 3.61 30.01 -0.31
C ARG A 314 4.74 30.98 -0.54
N GLN A 315 5.85 30.86 0.19
CA GLN A 315 7.05 31.69 -0.03
C GLN A 315 7.66 31.44 -1.40
N ALA A 316 7.76 30.17 -1.85
CA ALA A 316 8.23 29.85 -3.19
C ALA A 316 7.28 30.42 -4.26
N ALA A 317 5.96 30.34 -4.07
CA ALA A 317 4.99 30.94 -4.99
C ALA A 317 5.11 32.48 -5.06
N LEU A 318 5.41 33.16 -3.95
CA LEU A 318 5.68 34.60 -3.95
C LEU A 318 6.94 34.96 -4.73
N ILE A 319 7.99 34.16 -4.60
CA ILE A 319 9.24 34.35 -5.38
C ILE A 319 8.96 34.11 -6.86
N ASP A 320 8.25 33.04 -7.22
CA ASP A 320 7.88 32.72 -8.60
C ASP A 320 7.03 33.85 -9.21
N MET A 321 6.13 34.47 -8.43
CA MET A 321 5.35 35.63 -8.85
C MET A 321 6.25 36.84 -9.14
N GLN A 322 7.29 37.08 -8.32
CA GLN A 322 8.26 38.14 -8.55
C GLN A 322 9.12 37.91 -9.81
N LEU A 323 9.35 36.65 -10.17
CA LEU A 323 10.05 36.24 -11.38
C LEU A 323 9.19 36.31 -12.63
N GLY A 324 7.90 36.65 -12.51
CA GLY A 324 6.98 36.84 -13.64
C GLY A 324 6.15 35.60 -14.01
N VAL A 325 6.08 34.56 -13.17
CA VAL A 325 5.18 33.44 -13.37
C VAL A 325 3.73 33.92 -13.26
N SER A 326 2.85 33.47 -14.18
CA SER A 326 1.46 33.90 -14.21
C SER A 326 0.72 33.53 -12.93
N GLN A 327 -0.22 34.38 -12.49
CA GLN A 327 -1.00 34.17 -11.29
C GLN A 327 -1.86 32.91 -11.37
N ASP A 328 -2.36 32.58 -12.57
CA ASP A 328 -3.18 31.38 -12.80
C ASP A 328 -2.37 30.09 -12.58
N THR A 329 -1.13 30.05 -13.05
CA THR A 329 -0.21 28.93 -12.84
C THR A 329 0.09 28.74 -11.35
N LEU A 330 0.28 29.84 -10.62
CA LEU A 330 0.55 29.81 -9.17
C LEU A 330 -0.69 29.35 -8.38
N LEU A 331 -1.88 29.80 -8.75
CA LEU A 331 -3.12 29.38 -8.11
C LEU A 331 -3.36 27.88 -8.33
N GLN A 332 -3.18 27.37 -9.56
CA GLN A 332 -3.30 25.93 -9.85
C GLN A 332 -2.29 25.11 -9.03
N ARG A 333 -1.04 25.56 -8.96
CA ARG A 333 0.00 24.89 -8.16
C ARG A 333 -0.34 24.84 -6.68
N LEU A 334 -0.97 25.90 -6.14
CA LEU A 334 -1.43 25.97 -4.74
C LEU A 334 -2.77 25.26 -4.51
N GLY A 335 -3.34 24.59 -5.53
CA GLY A 335 -4.60 23.85 -5.43
C GLY A 335 -5.86 24.71 -5.51
N TYR A 336 -5.76 25.95 -5.99
CA TYR A 336 -6.91 26.81 -6.23
C TYR A 336 -7.32 26.77 -7.70
N ASP A 337 -8.63 26.85 -7.96
CA ASP A 337 -9.16 27.03 -9.31
C ASP A 337 -9.02 28.52 -9.72
N PRO A 338 -8.26 28.84 -10.78
CA PRO A 338 -8.04 30.24 -11.21
C PRO A 338 -9.30 30.96 -11.62
N ASP A 339 -10.23 30.26 -12.28
CA ASP A 339 -11.47 30.86 -12.80
C ASP A 339 -12.44 31.18 -11.65
N LEU A 340 -12.56 30.25 -10.71
CA LEU A 340 -13.35 30.47 -9.48
C LEU A 340 -12.77 31.63 -8.66
N GLU A 341 -11.46 31.74 -8.53
CA GLU A 341 -10.80 32.81 -7.80
C GLU A 341 -10.92 34.16 -8.52
N ARG A 342 -10.97 34.20 -9.86
CA ARG A 342 -11.29 35.42 -10.62
C ARG A 342 -12.72 35.87 -10.35
N GLN A 343 -13.70 34.97 -10.43
CA GLN A 343 -15.10 35.28 -10.14
C GLN A 343 -15.29 35.83 -8.71
N LYS A 344 -14.64 35.20 -7.74
CA LYS A 344 -14.68 35.69 -6.34
C LYS A 344 -14.08 37.09 -6.20
N ARG A 345 -13.01 37.40 -6.91
CA ARG A 345 -12.40 38.74 -6.88
C ARG A 345 -13.30 39.80 -7.52
N GLU A 346 -13.95 39.48 -8.63
CA GLU A 346 -14.89 40.39 -9.30
C GLU A 346 -16.10 40.69 -8.39
N VAL A 347 -16.67 39.66 -7.76
CA VAL A 347 -17.79 39.86 -6.79
C VAL A 347 -17.34 40.71 -5.59
N ASN A 348 -16.16 40.42 -5.02
CA ASN A 348 -15.64 41.18 -3.89
C ASN A 348 -15.33 42.65 -4.27
N SER A 349 -14.81 42.90 -5.47
CA SER A 349 -14.51 44.26 -5.96
C SER A 349 -15.79 45.04 -6.22
N ALA A 350 -16.85 44.39 -6.75
CA ALA A 350 -18.16 45.01 -6.93
C ALA A 350 -18.83 45.39 -5.58
N GLN A 351 -18.77 44.47 -4.61
CA GLN A 351 -19.31 44.74 -3.25
C GLN A 351 -18.54 45.86 -2.54
N LEU A 352 -17.23 45.92 -2.69
CA LEU A 352 -16.42 47.00 -2.12
C LEU A 352 -16.73 48.35 -2.77
N GLY A 353 -16.96 48.36 -4.10
CA GLY A 353 -17.41 49.52 -4.85
C GLY A 353 -18.75 50.05 -4.37
N GLU A 354 -19.74 49.18 -4.14
CA GLU A 354 -21.07 49.56 -3.60
C GLU A 354 -20.96 50.09 -2.16
N GLN A 355 -20.10 49.47 -1.31
CA GLN A 355 -19.89 49.98 0.05
C GLN A 355 -19.22 51.35 0.08
N ILE A 356 -18.26 51.59 -0.80
CA ILE A 356 -17.63 52.94 -0.91
C ILE A 356 -18.65 53.98 -1.39
N LEU A 357 -19.43 53.66 -2.42
CA LEU A 357 -20.46 54.56 -2.93
C LEU A 357 -21.51 54.87 -1.85
N SER A 358 -21.97 53.84 -1.14
CA SER A 358 -22.95 54.04 -0.02
C SER A 358 -22.38 54.78 1.18
N ALA A 359 -21.09 54.79 1.37
CA ALA A 359 -20.40 55.58 2.42
C ALA A 359 -20.31 57.05 2.02
N PHE A 360 -20.08 57.34 0.73
CA PHE A 360 -20.05 58.69 0.19
C PHE A 360 -21.46 59.36 0.24
N ASP A 361 -22.53 58.60 -0.06
CA ASP A 361 -23.92 59.08 0.00
C ASP A 361 -24.42 59.37 1.43
N ARG A 362 -23.82 58.73 2.43
CA ARG A 362 -24.15 58.97 3.85
C ARG A 362 -23.38 60.12 4.50
N GLY A 363 -22.39 60.69 3.78
CA GLY A 363 -21.55 61.77 4.27
C GLY A 363 -21.95 63.16 3.77
N GLN A 364 -23.05 63.27 2.98
CA GLN A 364 -23.69 64.55 2.64
C GLN A 364 -24.98 64.70 3.47
#